data_d76fcf95bd228a015b37f8b49d779f71
#
_entry.id   d76fcf95bd228a015b37f8b49d779f71
#
_cell.length_a   1.000
_cell.length_b   1.000
_cell.length_c   1.000
_cell.angle_alpha   90.00
_cell.angle_beta   90.00
_cell.angle_gamma   90.00
#
_symmetry.space_group_name_H-M   'P 1'
#
loop_
_entity.id
_entity.type
_entity.pdbx_description
1 polymer ?
#
loop_
_entity_poly.entity_id
_entity_poly.type
_entity_poly.pdbx_seq_one_letter_code
_entity_poly.pdbx_strand_id
1 'polypeptide(L)'
;MLFSSYTFLFQFLPATVLAFLAARRHSPRAGILVLAGASLFFYGAWQPIYLLLLIASVAMNFSLGLGMEDPLRRPAIGAFGVALNLAVLCYFKYTGFILDTVSMVSGIPLIFSDIVLPLGISFFTFQQIAYLVDIMRGAKVERDIVSYTLFVCFFPHLIAGPLVHHAEMIPQFKRSRTGRSAVLAARGLAIFAAGLFKKVVLADNLAQFASPVFAHLDAGGGVPTSWAWLATLAYTLQIYFDFSGYSDMAIGLALLFGIRLPVNFRSPYQAVSIIEFWRRWHVTLSRFLRDYLYIPLGGNRLGKQRRYANLMLTMLLGGLWHGAGWNFLIWGGLHGLYLSINHLWHDWRSSQKRLSAPGLTEKGLSWAITLFAVVIAWVFFRAKTMAGAGKMLGSLFGFDGVGVAYEPTGVLWMMDLPILVGPERLLLIGGGMVALAFAIALFLPNVSQIFGYHEYRRAPEQYAFVRWHPNAAWALFTALALSSSLFGMWQRLEFLYFQF
;
A
#
# COMPACT_ATOMS: atom_id res chain seq x y z
N MET A 1 -11.78 2.26 12.71
CA MET A 1 -10.78 2.82 13.65
C MET A 1 -9.45 2.93 12.90
N LEU A 2 -8.76 4.10 12.92
CA LEU A 2 -7.47 4.31 12.23
C LEU A 2 -6.31 4.12 13.20
N PHE A 3 -5.14 3.66 12.71
CA PHE A 3 -3.92 3.57 13.54
C PHE A 3 -3.45 4.96 14.04
N SER A 4 -3.71 6.01 13.24
CA SER A 4 -3.48 7.41 13.56
C SER A 4 -4.68 8.04 14.29
N SER A 5 -5.29 7.36 15.25
CA SER A 5 -6.38 7.93 16.07
C SER A 5 -6.10 7.77 17.57
N TYR A 6 -6.52 8.74 18.36
CA TYR A 6 -6.37 8.70 19.82
C TYR A 6 -7.06 7.48 20.43
N THR A 7 -8.26 7.12 19.94
CA THR A 7 -8.98 5.90 20.38
C THR A 7 -8.16 4.64 20.15
N PHE A 8 -7.48 4.53 18.99
CA PHE A 8 -6.62 3.40 18.73
C PHE A 8 -5.42 3.36 19.68
N LEU A 9 -4.70 4.48 19.79
CA LEU A 9 -3.43 4.55 20.52
C LEU A 9 -3.59 4.41 22.04
N PHE A 10 -4.61 5.04 22.61
CA PHE A 10 -4.75 5.14 24.05
C PHE A 10 -5.80 4.20 24.65
N GLN A 11 -6.68 3.62 23.83
CA GLN A 11 -7.72 2.71 24.33
C GLN A 11 -7.54 1.31 23.74
N PHE A 12 -7.70 1.16 22.41
CA PHE A 12 -7.72 -0.15 21.78
C PHE A 12 -6.37 -0.90 21.88
N LEU A 13 -5.29 -0.26 21.50
CA LEU A 13 -3.96 -0.91 21.46
C LEU A 13 -3.49 -1.33 22.86
N PRO A 14 -3.50 -0.46 23.90
CA PRO A 14 -3.12 -0.87 25.25
C PRO A 14 -4.00 -1.98 25.81
N ALA A 15 -5.33 -1.88 25.66
CA ALA A 15 -6.26 -2.91 26.12
C ALA A 15 -5.99 -4.25 25.42
N THR A 16 -5.79 -4.25 24.10
CA THR A 16 -5.49 -5.46 23.32
C THR A 16 -4.15 -6.08 23.74
N VAL A 17 -3.11 -5.27 23.93
CA VAL A 17 -1.78 -5.77 24.37
C VAL A 17 -1.89 -6.39 25.76
N LEU A 18 -2.53 -5.72 26.72
CA LEU A 18 -2.70 -6.23 28.08
C LEU A 18 -3.53 -7.52 28.11
N ALA A 19 -4.67 -7.54 27.42
CA ALA A 19 -5.52 -8.73 27.32
C ALA A 19 -4.77 -9.90 26.68
N PHE A 20 -4.02 -9.66 25.60
CA PHE A 20 -3.22 -10.67 24.93
C PHE A 20 -2.10 -11.21 25.85
N LEU A 21 -1.40 -10.34 26.57
CA LEU A 21 -0.34 -10.75 27.51
C LEU A 21 -0.92 -11.56 28.67
N ALA A 22 -2.06 -11.16 29.22
CA ALA A 22 -2.77 -11.88 30.28
C ALA A 22 -3.25 -13.25 29.79
N ALA A 23 -3.96 -13.32 28.68
CA ALA A 23 -4.46 -14.56 28.10
C ALA A 23 -3.34 -15.54 27.74
N ARG A 24 -2.23 -15.04 27.20
CA ARG A 24 -1.08 -15.86 26.80
C ARG A 24 -0.34 -16.48 28.01
N ARG A 25 -0.45 -15.90 29.21
CA ARG A 25 0.06 -16.51 30.44
C ARG A 25 -0.65 -17.84 30.76
N HIS A 26 -1.93 -17.96 30.39
CA HIS A 26 -2.69 -19.19 30.57
C HIS A 26 -2.41 -20.20 29.47
N SER A 27 -2.46 -19.78 28.19
CA SER A 27 -2.08 -20.65 27.06
C SER A 27 -1.77 -19.83 25.81
N PRO A 28 -0.90 -20.33 24.90
CA PRO A 28 -0.69 -19.72 23.60
C PRO A 28 -1.98 -19.55 22.79
N ARG A 29 -2.90 -20.53 22.89
CA ARG A 29 -4.19 -20.51 22.20
C ARG A 29 -5.11 -19.40 22.71
N ALA A 30 -5.15 -19.13 24.02
CA ALA A 30 -5.91 -18.04 24.58
C ALA A 30 -5.43 -16.67 24.06
N GLY A 31 -4.12 -16.48 23.90
CA GLY A 31 -3.57 -15.27 23.28
C GLY A 31 -4.03 -15.10 21.83
N ILE A 32 -4.06 -16.17 21.05
CA ILE A 32 -4.52 -16.14 19.64
C ILE A 32 -6.02 -15.84 19.56
N LEU A 33 -6.84 -16.40 20.45
CA LEU A 33 -8.28 -16.08 20.55
C LEU A 33 -8.52 -14.60 20.86
N VAL A 34 -7.76 -14.03 21.79
CA VAL A 34 -7.85 -12.59 22.12
C VAL A 34 -7.49 -11.76 20.89
N LEU A 35 -6.42 -12.11 20.16
CA LEU A 35 -6.05 -11.37 18.93
C LEU A 35 -7.11 -11.49 17.83
N ALA A 36 -7.70 -12.67 17.64
CA ALA A 36 -8.77 -12.87 16.67
C ALA A 36 -10.00 -12.03 17.04
N GLY A 37 -10.44 -12.06 18.32
CA GLY A 37 -11.55 -11.25 18.81
C GLY A 37 -11.28 -9.75 18.70
N ALA A 38 -10.10 -9.28 19.10
CA ALA A 38 -9.69 -7.88 18.96
C ALA A 38 -9.66 -7.43 17.48
N SER A 39 -9.23 -8.31 16.56
CA SER A 39 -9.20 -8.00 15.13
C SER A 39 -10.61 -7.88 14.53
N LEU A 40 -11.54 -8.76 14.92
CA LEU A 40 -12.94 -8.65 14.52
C LEU A 40 -13.60 -7.40 15.11
N PHE A 41 -13.32 -7.08 16.38
CA PHE A 41 -13.79 -5.84 17.00
C PHE A 41 -13.24 -4.60 16.28
N PHE A 42 -11.94 -4.59 15.94
CA PHE A 42 -11.30 -3.49 15.22
C PHE A 42 -12.00 -3.22 13.87
N TYR A 43 -12.35 -4.28 13.13
CA TYR A 43 -13.06 -4.19 11.86
C TYR A 43 -14.51 -3.72 12.06
N GLY A 44 -15.24 -4.34 12.99
CA GLY A 44 -16.65 -4.02 13.29
C GLY A 44 -16.85 -2.60 13.83
N ALA A 45 -15.83 -2.02 14.49
CA ALA A 45 -15.87 -0.64 14.98
C ALA A 45 -15.89 0.41 13.84
N TRP A 46 -15.62 0.04 12.59
CA TRP A 46 -15.78 0.91 11.44
C TRP A 46 -17.23 0.87 10.91
N GLN A 47 -17.74 -0.33 10.58
CA GLN A 47 -19.12 -0.51 10.14
C GLN A 47 -19.60 -1.93 10.46
N PRO A 48 -20.47 -2.11 11.48
CA PRO A 48 -20.84 -3.43 11.98
C PRO A 48 -21.43 -4.38 10.95
N ILE A 49 -22.18 -3.85 9.96
CA ILE A 49 -22.83 -4.69 8.93
C ILE A 49 -21.78 -5.44 8.08
N TYR A 50 -20.62 -4.83 7.80
CA TYR A 50 -19.58 -5.46 7.00
C TYR A 50 -18.74 -6.47 7.80
N LEU A 51 -18.84 -6.47 9.14
CA LEU A 51 -18.30 -7.54 9.96
C LEU A 51 -18.98 -8.88 9.62
N LEU A 52 -20.29 -8.87 9.37
CA LEU A 52 -21.01 -10.08 8.95
C LEU A 52 -20.50 -10.59 7.60
N LEU A 53 -20.26 -9.70 6.64
CA LEU A 53 -19.68 -10.06 5.35
C LEU A 53 -18.28 -10.68 5.53
N LEU A 54 -17.43 -10.10 6.35
CA LEU A 54 -16.08 -10.62 6.62
C LEU A 54 -16.15 -12.00 7.27
N ILE A 55 -17.01 -12.18 8.28
CA ILE A 55 -17.21 -13.48 8.96
C ILE A 55 -17.75 -14.53 7.96
N ALA A 56 -18.73 -14.18 7.15
CA ALA A 56 -19.30 -15.07 6.12
C ALA A 56 -18.21 -15.46 5.10
N SER A 57 -17.39 -14.50 4.65
CA SER A 57 -16.28 -14.76 3.72
C SER A 57 -15.23 -15.68 4.33
N VAL A 58 -14.85 -15.48 5.60
CA VAL A 58 -13.92 -16.35 6.33
C VAL A 58 -14.49 -17.77 6.45
N ALA A 59 -15.74 -17.91 6.91
CA ALA A 59 -16.40 -19.21 7.09
C ALA A 59 -16.52 -19.96 5.75
N MET A 60 -16.92 -19.27 4.70
CA MET A 60 -17.03 -19.83 3.35
C MET A 60 -15.68 -20.36 2.85
N ASN A 61 -14.63 -19.54 2.84
CA ASN A 61 -13.33 -19.94 2.31
C ASN A 61 -12.65 -21.01 3.17
N PHE A 62 -12.85 -20.99 4.48
CA PHE A 62 -12.40 -22.06 5.37
C PHE A 62 -13.08 -23.39 5.04
N SER A 63 -14.41 -23.38 4.88
CA SER A 63 -15.19 -24.58 4.54
C SER A 63 -14.83 -25.12 3.16
N LEU A 64 -14.63 -24.25 2.16
CA LEU A 64 -14.13 -24.64 0.84
C LEU A 64 -12.72 -25.27 0.95
N GLY A 65 -11.85 -24.68 1.77
CA GLY A 65 -10.53 -25.25 2.04
C GLY A 65 -10.58 -26.66 2.60
N LEU A 66 -11.48 -26.93 3.57
CA LEU A 66 -11.71 -28.28 4.11
C LEU A 66 -12.24 -29.25 3.02
N GLY A 67 -13.17 -28.79 2.18
CA GLY A 67 -13.69 -29.58 1.06
C GLY A 67 -12.62 -29.94 0.01
N MET A 68 -11.51 -29.20 -0.04
CA MET A 68 -10.38 -29.47 -0.94
C MET A 68 -9.38 -30.52 -0.41
N GLU A 69 -9.63 -31.12 0.73
CA GLU A 69 -8.80 -32.26 1.22
C GLU A 69 -8.87 -33.45 0.27
N ASP A 70 -10.04 -33.69 -0.35
CA ASP A 70 -10.22 -34.70 -1.41
C ASP A 70 -9.50 -34.23 -2.70
N PRO A 71 -8.43 -34.91 -3.15
CA PRO A 71 -7.69 -34.54 -4.36
C PRO A 71 -8.55 -34.50 -5.62
N LEU A 72 -9.60 -35.32 -5.73
CA LEU A 72 -10.48 -35.38 -6.91
C LEU A 72 -11.37 -34.13 -7.02
N ARG A 73 -11.87 -33.62 -5.90
CA ARG A 73 -12.75 -32.44 -5.85
C ARG A 73 -11.99 -31.11 -5.77
N ARG A 74 -10.71 -31.17 -5.40
CA ARG A 74 -9.85 -30.00 -5.15
C ARG A 74 -9.87 -28.96 -6.25
N PRO A 75 -9.66 -29.30 -7.55
CA PRO A 75 -9.65 -28.28 -8.61
C PRO A 75 -11.01 -27.59 -8.81
N ALA A 76 -12.11 -28.35 -8.74
CA ALA A 76 -13.45 -27.82 -8.94
C ALA A 76 -13.87 -26.90 -7.79
N ILE A 77 -13.66 -27.34 -6.54
CA ILE A 77 -13.96 -26.53 -5.34
C ILE A 77 -13.10 -25.28 -5.31
N GLY A 78 -11.79 -25.39 -5.64
CA GLY A 78 -10.89 -24.25 -5.68
C GLY A 78 -11.28 -23.23 -6.76
N ALA A 79 -11.62 -23.69 -7.98
CA ALA A 79 -12.09 -22.82 -9.05
C ALA A 79 -13.41 -22.13 -8.70
N PHE A 80 -14.37 -22.86 -8.12
CA PHE A 80 -15.61 -22.29 -7.62
C PHE A 80 -15.36 -21.22 -6.55
N GLY A 81 -14.49 -21.50 -5.57
CA GLY A 81 -14.16 -20.57 -4.51
C GLY A 81 -13.49 -19.29 -5.03
N VAL A 82 -12.55 -19.42 -5.98
CA VAL A 82 -11.93 -18.25 -6.63
C VAL A 82 -12.99 -17.43 -7.38
N ALA A 83 -13.87 -18.07 -8.17
CA ALA A 83 -14.94 -17.39 -8.91
C ALA A 83 -15.90 -16.66 -7.97
N LEU A 84 -16.28 -17.28 -6.86
CA LEU A 84 -17.19 -16.68 -5.86
C LEU A 84 -16.53 -15.45 -5.17
N ASN A 85 -15.26 -15.55 -4.78
CA ASN A 85 -14.51 -14.43 -4.22
C ASN A 85 -14.42 -13.26 -5.21
N LEU A 86 -14.13 -13.54 -6.49
CA LEU A 86 -14.11 -12.52 -7.53
C LEU A 86 -15.49 -11.93 -7.79
N ALA A 87 -16.56 -12.73 -7.78
CA ALA A 87 -17.93 -12.25 -7.97
C ALA A 87 -18.34 -11.27 -6.86
N VAL A 88 -18.04 -11.59 -5.59
CA VAL A 88 -18.28 -10.69 -4.44
C VAL A 88 -17.47 -9.40 -4.58
N LEU A 89 -16.18 -9.50 -4.93
CA LEU A 89 -15.34 -8.32 -5.16
C LEU A 89 -15.88 -7.46 -6.32
N CYS A 90 -16.28 -8.08 -7.42
CA CYS A 90 -16.85 -7.40 -8.58
C CYS A 90 -18.15 -6.66 -8.23
N TYR A 91 -19.00 -7.29 -7.46
CA TYR A 91 -20.25 -6.67 -7.02
C TYR A 91 -19.99 -5.39 -6.21
N PHE A 92 -19.15 -5.46 -5.19
CA PHE A 92 -18.92 -4.28 -4.33
C PHE A 92 -18.04 -3.21 -4.97
N LYS A 93 -17.08 -3.58 -5.81
CA LYS A 93 -16.08 -2.63 -6.32
C LYS A 93 -16.35 -2.14 -7.72
N TYR A 94 -16.88 -2.99 -8.62
CA TYR A 94 -16.91 -2.68 -10.06
C TYR A 94 -18.30 -2.43 -10.61
N THR A 95 -19.38 -2.71 -9.87
CA THR A 95 -20.75 -2.52 -10.37
C THR A 95 -20.99 -1.08 -10.82
N GLY A 96 -20.68 -0.09 -9.99
CA GLY A 96 -20.82 1.33 -10.35
C GLY A 96 -20.05 1.67 -11.62
N PHE A 97 -18.77 1.34 -11.67
CA PHE A 97 -17.90 1.61 -12.82
C PHE A 97 -18.41 0.96 -14.12
N ILE A 98 -18.93 -0.27 -14.05
CA ILE A 98 -19.49 -0.96 -15.21
C ILE A 98 -20.76 -0.25 -15.67
N LEU A 99 -21.67 0.08 -14.76
CA LEU A 99 -22.92 0.75 -15.09
C LEU A 99 -22.71 2.15 -15.64
N ASP A 100 -21.80 2.92 -15.05
CA ASP A 100 -21.40 4.26 -15.55
C ASP A 100 -20.82 4.17 -16.96
N THR A 101 -19.97 3.16 -17.20
CA THR A 101 -19.37 2.94 -18.52
C THR A 101 -20.43 2.55 -19.55
N VAL A 102 -21.36 1.64 -19.19
CA VAL A 102 -22.47 1.24 -20.07
C VAL A 102 -23.39 2.44 -20.34
N SER A 103 -23.73 3.22 -19.32
CA SER A 103 -24.54 4.44 -19.45
C SER A 103 -23.89 5.45 -20.40
N MET A 104 -22.58 5.65 -20.26
CA MET A 104 -21.80 6.56 -21.12
C MET A 104 -21.80 6.10 -22.59
N VAL A 105 -21.67 4.80 -22.85
CA VAL A 105 -21.59 4.25 -24.21
C VAL A 105 -22.99 4.14 -24.86
N SER A 106 -24.01 3.74 -24.09
CA SER A 106 -25.38 3.54 -24.59
C SER A 106 -26.19 4.85 -24.67
N GLY A 107 -25.76 5.89 -23.94
CA GLY A 107 -26.56 7.13 -23.78
C GLY A 107 -27.81 6.95 -22.89
N ILE A 108 -28.00 5.77 -22.27
CA ILE A 108 -29.14 5.48 -21.40
C ILE A 108 -28.70 5.66 -19.94
N PRO A 109 -29.29 6.56 -19.15
CA PRO A 109 -28.94 6.73 -17.75
C PRO A 109 -29.37 5.49 -16.95
N LEU A 110 -28.41 4.73 -16.44
CA LEU A 110 -28.63 3.61 -15.55
C LEU A 110 -28.52 4.12 -14.11
N ILE A 111 -29.65 4.28 -13.44
CA ILE A 111 -29.70 4.72 -12.05
C ILE A 111 -29.48 3.52 -11.14
N PHE A 112 -28.43 3.58 -10.35
CA PHE A 112 -28.10 2.55 -9.35
C PHE A 112 -27.80 3.23 -8.02
N SER A 113 -28.21 2.61 -6.90
CA SER A 113 -27.86 3.10 -5.57
C SER A 113 -26.37 2.89 -5.29
N ASP A 114 -25.71 3.89 -4.71
CA ASP A 114 -24.30 3.80 -4.36
C ASP A 114 -24.02 2.61 -3.44
N ILE A 115 -23.17 1.71 -3.90
CA ILE A 115 -22.68 0.59 -3.09
C ILE A 115 -21.49 1.08 -2.29
N VAL A 116 -21.63 1.13 -0.96
CA VAL A 116 -20.51 1.46 -0.09
C VAL A 116 -19.51 0.30 -0.11
N LEU A 117 -18.27 0.61 -0.49
CA LEU A 117 -17.19 -0.39 -0.57
C LEU A 117 -16.78 -0.85 0.84
N PRO A 118 -16.86 -2.16 1.16
CA PRO A 118 -16.39 -2.67 2.44
C PRO A 118 -14.87 -2.48 2.60
N LEU A 119 -14.47 -1.92 3.72
CA LEU A 119 -13.06 -1.63 4.00
C LEU A 119 -12.19 -2.88 3.92
N GLY A 120 -11.10 -2.83 3.15
CA GLY A 120 -10.18 -3.95 3.01
C GLY A 120 -10.67 -5.13 2.19
N ILE A 121 -11.85 -5.05 1.52
CA ILE A 121 -12.42 -6.16 0.75
C ILE A 121 -11.44 -6.70 -0.30
N SER A 122 -10.72 -5.84 -0.99
CA SER A 122 -9.70 -6.24 -1.97
C SER A 122 -8.55 -7.03 -1.33
N PHE A 123 -8.14 -6.66 -0.11
CA PHE A 123 -7.04 -7.30 0.60
C PHE A 123 -7.42 -8.70 1.12
N PHE A 124 -8.53 -8.81 1.87
CA PHE A 124 -8.92 -10.11 2.40
C PHE A 124 -9.40 -11.07 1.30
N THR A 125 -9.97 -10.57 0.20
CA THR A 125 -10.31 -11.37 -0.97
C THR A 125 -9.06 -11.97 -1.61
N PHE A 126 -8.02 -11.15 -1.85
CA PHE A 126 -6.76 -11.64 -2.42
C PHE A 126 -6.06 -12.67 -1.53
N GLN A 127 -6.05 -12.46 -0.21
CA GLN A 127 -5.47 -13.43 0.73
C GLN A 127 -6.19 -14.78 0.68
N GLN A 128 -7.53 -14.76 0.60
CA GLN A 128 -8.33 -15.98 0.54
C GLN A 128 -8.23 -16.68 -0.83
N ILE A 129 -8.19 -15.92 -1.93
CA ILE A 129 -7.87 -16.48 -3.26
C ILE A 129 -6.50 -17.15 -3.25
N ALA A 130 -5.46 -16.48 -2.69
CA ALA A 130 -4.14 -17.07 -2.58
C ALA A 130 -4.15 -18.39 -1.79
N TYR A 131 -4.88 -18.44 -0.66
CA TYR A 131 -5.04 -19.65 0.13
C TYR A 131 -5.65 -20.79 -0.68
N LEU A 132 -6.77 -20.56 -1.39
CA LEU A 132 -7.42 -21.59 -2.22
C LEU A 132 -6.52 -22.05 -3.38
N VAL A 133 -5.86 -21.12 -4.07
CA VAL A 133 -4.93 -21.44 -5.17
C VAL A 133 -3.73 -22.25 -4.65
N ASP A 134 -3.20 -21.90 -3.48
CA ASP A 134 -2.08 -22.65 -2.90
C ASP A 134 -2.49 -24.08 -2.54
N ILE A 135 -3.72 -24.30 -2.02
CA ILE A 135 -4.24 -25.64 -1.78
C ILE A 135 -4.39 -26.40 -3.11
N MET A 136 -4.92 -25.76 -4.18
CA MET A 136 -4.98 -26.38 -5.51
C MET A 136 -3.59 -26.85 -5.98
N ARG A 137 -2.53 -26.12 -5.62
CA ARG A 137 -1.13 -26.44 -5.92
C ARG A 137 -0.50 -27.45 -4.94
N GLY A 138 -1.27 -28.00 -4.01
CA GLY A 138 -0.82 -29.03 -3.08
C GLY A 138 -0.39 -28.54 -1.70
N ALA A 139 -0.63 -27.29 -1.34
CA ALA A 139 -0.43 -26.82 0.02
C ALA A 139 -1.39 -27.52 1.00
N LYS A 140 -0.97 -27.60 2.27
CA LYS A 140 -1.79 -28.19 3.34
C LYS A 140 -2.98 -27.31 3.67
N VAL A 141 -4.13 -27.95 3.84
CA VAL A 141 -5.36 -27.32 4.33
C VAL A 141 -5.18 -26.93 5.81
N GLU A 142 -5.61 -25.73 6.17
CA GLU A 142 -5.69 -25.33 7.57
C GLU A 142 -6.99 -25.82 8.19
N ARG A 143 -6.86 -26.52 9.33
CA ARG A 143 -8.01 -27.12 10.06
C ARG A 143 -8.41 -26.33 11.31
N ASP A 144 -7.60 -25.37 11.73
CA ASP A 144 -7.91 -24.51 12.87
C ASP A 144 -8.55 -23.20 12.41
N ILE A 145 -9.87 -23.10 12.59
CA ILE A 145 -10.66 -21.91 12.21
C ILE A 145 -10.15 -20.63 12.89
N VAL A 146 -9.62 -20.72 14.12
CA VAL A 146 -9.10 -19.56 14.85
C VAL A 146 -7.83 -19.02 14.19
N SER A 147 -6.91 -19.91 13.82
CA SER A 147 -5.69 -19.52 13.10
C SER A 147 -6.01 -19.00 11.71
N TYR A 148 -6.99 -19.59 11.01
CA TYR A 148 -7.45 -19.10 9.72
C TYR A 148 -8.12 -17.72 9.82
N THR A 149 -9.02 -17.54 10.78
CA THR A 149 -9.66 -16.24 11.05
C THR A 149 -8.60 -15.18 11.35
N LEU A 150 -7.65 -15.49 12.22
CA LEU A 150 -6.57 -14.54 12.53
C LEU A 150 -5.68 -14.25 11.30
N PHE A 151 -5.41 -15.25 10.45
CA PHE A 151 -4.68 -15.04 9.20
C PHE A 151 -5.37 -14.02 8.30
N VAL A 152 -6.69 -14.10 8.15
CA VAL A 152 -7.45 -13.17 7.31
C VAL A 152 -7.66 -11.82 7.99
N CYS A 153 -8.03 -11.82 9.29
CA CYS A 153 -8.56 -10.65 9.99
C CYS A 153 -7.54 -9.90 10.84
N PHE A 154 -6.28 -10.36 10.96
CA PHE A 154 -5.29 -9.77 11.87
C PHE A 154 -5.16 -8.26 11.66
N PHE A 155 -5.64 -7.47 12.63
CA PHE A 155 -5.88 -6.03 12.47
C PHE A 155 -4.67 -5.23 11.96
N PRO A 156 -3.39 -5.57 12.24
CA PRO A 156 -2.29 -4.79 11.71
C PRO A 156 -2.18 -4.80 10.19
N HIS A 157 -2.61 -5.87 9.51
CA HIS A 157 -2.52 -5.92 8.04
C HIS A 157 -3.86 -5.93 7.31
N LEU A 158 -4.99 -6.11 8.03
CA LEU A 158 -6.30 -6.37 7.45
C LEU A 158 -6.75 -5.34 6.40
N ILE A 159 -6.54 -4.05 6.68
CA ILE A 159 -7.14 -2.97 5.89
C ILE A 159 -6.27 -2.60 4.68
N ALA A 160 -4.99 -2.31 4.91
CA ALA A 160 -4.04 -1.85 3.88
C ALA A 160 -2.59 -2.24 4.23
N GLY A 161 -2.40 -3.24 5.07
CA GLY A 161 -1.08 -3.75 5.43
C GLY A 161 -0.44 -4.57 4.31
N PRO A 162 0.77 -5.10 4.55
CA PRO A 162 1.40 -6.01 3.62
C PRO A 162 0.53 -7.24 3.34
N LEU A 163 0.37 -7.62 2.07
CA LEU A 163 -0.29 -8.87 1.70
C LEU A 163 0.55 -10.05 2.18
N VAL A 164 -0.09 -10.97 2.90
CA VAL A 164 0.56 -12.10 3.55
C VAL A 164 0.07 -13.44 2.99
N HIS A 165 0.93 -14.46 3.05
CA HIS A 165 0.57 -15.81 2.68
C HIS A 165 0.29 -16.65 3.94
N HIS A 166 -0.70 -17.56 3.85
CA HIS A 166 -1.06 -18.44 4.97
C HIS A 166 0.13 -19.29 5.44
N ALA A 167 0.96 -19.76 4.52
CA ALA A 167 2.16 -20.55 4.83
C ALA A 167 3.21 -19.78 5.65
N GLU A 168 3.19 -18.43 5.59
CA GLU A 168 4.10 -17.56 6.34
C GLU A 168 3.52 -17.15 7.71
N MET A 169 2.20 -16.96 7.78
CA MET A 169 1.53 -16.41 8.96
C MET A 169 1.11 -17.50 9.96
N ILE A 170 0.39 -18.52 9.51
CA ILE A 170 -0.21 -19.53 10.39
C ILE A 170 0.82 -20.27 11.26
N PRO A 171 2.02 -20.64 10.74
CA PRO A 171 3.04 -21.25 11.59
C PRO A 171 3.53 -20.36 12.73
N GLN A 172 3.45 -19.02 12.59
CA GLN A 172 3.84 -18.10 13.65
C GLN A 172 2.84 -18.09 14.80
N PHE A 173 1.55 -18.27 14.50
CA PHE A 173 0.49 -18.36 15.51
C PHE A 173 0.64 -19.62 16.36
N LYS A 174 1.03 -20.73 15.75
CA LYS A 174 1.19 -22.05 16.40
C LYS A 174 2.50 -22.18 17.21
N ARG A 175 3.49 -21.29 17.00
CA ARG A 175 4.76 -21.35 17.74
C ARG A 175 4.61 -20.79 19.14
N SER A 176 4.79 -21.66 20.14
CA SER A 176 4.88 -21.29 21.55
C SER A 176 6.26 -20.70 21.89
N ARG A 177 6.62 -19.54 21.36
CA ARG A 177 7.84 -18.85 21.83
C ARG A 177 7.50 -17.97 23.03
N THR A 178 7.89 -18.46 24.20
CA THR A 178 7.76 -17.80 25.50
C THR A 178 8.75 -16.65 25.71
N GLY A 179 9.80 -16.56 24.90
CA GLY A 179 10.85 -15.55 25.04
C GLY A 179 10.53 -14.27 24.26
N ARG A 180 9.63 -13.45 24.77
CA ARG A 180 9.53 -12.08 24.31
C ARG A 180 10.63 -11.25 24.93
N SER A 181 11.63 -10.99 24.16
CA SER A 181 12.60 -9.97 24.49
C SER A 181 11.88 -8.62 24.53
N ALA A 182 12.00 -7.89 25.66
CA ALA A 182 11.60 -6.49 25.75
C ALA A 182 12.17 -5.68 24.58
N VAL A 183 13.31 -6.10 24.07
CA VAL A 183 13.98 -5.57 22.88
C VAL A 183 13.08 -5.70 21.62
N LEU A 184 12.34 -6.81 21.45
CA LEU A 184 11.45 -6.97 20.29
C LEU A 184 10.25 -6.02 20.37
N ALA A 185 9.68 -5.86 21.57
CA ALA A 185 8.59 -4.90 21.80
C ALA A 185 9.06 -3.45 21.64
N ALA A 186 10.24 -3.10 22.19
CA ALA A 186 10.85 -1.78 21.99
C ALA A 186 11.12 -1.48 20.51
N ARG A 187 11.65 -2.46 19.77
CA ARG A 187 11.83 -2.35 18.31
C ARG A 187 10.49 -2.14 17.61
N GLY A 188 9.46 -2.91 17.96
CA GLY A 188 8.11 -2.78 17.40
C GLY A 188 7.52 -1.40 17.64
N LEU A 189 7.64 -0.86 18.86
CA LEU A 189 7.18 0.47 19.20
C LEU A 189 7.93 1.56 18.43
N ALA A 190 9.24 1.43 18.29
CA ALA A 190 10.06 2.39 17.56
C ALA A 190 9.77 2.37 16.05
N ILE A 191 9.53 1.19 15.45
CA ILE A 191 9.08 1.07 14.06
C ILE A 191 7.69 1.69 13.89
N PHE A 192 6.76 1.43 14.81
CA PHE A 192 5.44 2.03 14.80
C PHE A 192 5.51 3.56 14.86
N ALA A 193 6.32 4.11 15.77
CA ALA A 193 6.53 5.55 15.89
C ALA A 193 7.11 6.18 14.61
N ALA A 194 8.09 5.54 13.99
CA ALA A 194 8.64 5.99 12.71
C ALA A 194 7.60 5.93 11.57
N GLY A 195 6.76 4.90 11.54
CA GLY A 195 5.66 4.78 10.60
C GLY A 195 4.60 5.87 10.79
N LEU A 196 4.20 6.13 12.04
CA LEU A 196 3.25 7.18 12.38
C LEU A 196 3.79 8.57 12.02
N PHE A 197 5.08 8.83 12.28
CA PHE A 197 5.77 10.06 11.88
C PHE A 197 5.73 10.25 10.36
N LYS A 198 6.02 9.22 9.58
CA LYS A 198 5.91 9.27 8.11
C LYS A 198 4.51 9.65 7.65
N LYS A 199 3.47 9.07 8.27
CA LYS A 199 2.08 9.33 7.93
C LYS A 199 1.68 10.75 8.31
N VAL A 200 1.82 11.10 9.59
CA VAL A 200 1.25 12.34 10.12
C VAL A 200 2.12 13.55 9.81
N VAL A 201 3.45 13.42 9.96
CA VAL A 201 4.33 14.58 9.81
C VAL A 201 4.81 14.78 8.37
N LEU A 202 5.05 13.72 7.61
CA LEU A 202 5.50 13.88 6.23
C LEU A 202 4.34 13.84 5.23
N ALA A 203 3.55 12.77 5.21
CA ALA A 203 2.55 12.59 4.16
C ALA A 203 1.38 13.58 4.28
N ASP A 204 0.83 13.79 5.47
CA ASP A 204 -0.34 14.64 5.67
C ASP A 204 0.00 16.13 5.42
N ASN A 205 1.21 16.57 5.74
CA ASN A 205 1.65 17.93 5.40
C ASN A 205 1.89 18.10 3.89
N LEU A 206 2.41 17.09 3.19
CA LEU A 206 2.53 17.12 1.71
C LEU A 206 1.15 17.14 1.03
N ALA A 207 0.15 16.51 1.63
CA ALA A 207 -1.23 16.51 1.13
C ALA A 207 -1.83 17.90 1.00
N GLN A 208 -1.43 18.86 1.84
CA GLN A 208 -1.91 20.24 1.81
C GLN A 208 -1.53 20.96 0.50
N PHE A 209 -0.43 20.56 -0.13
CA PHE A 209 -0.01 21.12 -1.42
C PHE A 209 -0.54 20.32 -2.62
N ALA A 210 -0.78 19.02 -2.46
CA ALA A 210 -1.27 18.16 -3.53
C ALA A 210 -2.79 18.26 -3.70
N SER A 211 -3.54 18.02 -2.62
CA SER A 211 -5.00 17.81 -2.69
C SER A 211 -5.80 19.00 -3.23
N PRO A 212 -5.54 20.26 -2.84
CA PRO A 212 -6.30 21.39 -3.37
C PRO A 212 -6.08 21.60 -4.87
N VAL A 213 -4.85 21.42 -5.36
CA VAL A 213 -4.52 21.60 -6.78
C VAL A 213 -5.21 20.55 -7.65
N PHE A 214 -5.12 19.27 -7.25
CA PHE A 214 -5.82 18.19 -7.96
C PHE A 214 -7.33 18.40 -7.94
N ALA A 215 -7.92 18.80 -6.82
CA ALA A 215 -9.35 19.05 -6.71
C ALA A 215 -9.80 20.22 -7.61
N HIS A 216 -8.99 21.29 -7.71
CA HIS A 216 -9.26 22.43 -8.57
C HIS A 216 -9.25 22.04 -10.07
N LEU A 217 -8.29 21.22 -10.48
CA LEU A 217 -8.19 20.73 -11.86
C LEU A 217 -9.32 19.73 -12.20
N ASP A 218 -9.68 18.85 -11.25
CA ASP A 218 -10.82 17.93 -11.41
C ASP A 218 -12.16 18.68 -11.54
N ALA A 219 -12.28 19.87 -10.92
CA ALA A 219 -13.43 20.76 -11.06
C ALA A 219 -13.40 21.61 -12.35
N GLY A 220 -12.39 21.44 -13.19
CA GLY A 220 -12.28 22.14 -14.48
C GLY A 220 -11.45 23.43 -14.44
N GLY A 221 -10.84 23.79 -13.32
CA GLY A 221 -9.92 24.92 -13.20
C GLY A 221 -8.60 24.71 -13.97
N GLY A 222 -7.73 25.71 -13.95
CA GLY A 222 -6.36 25.66 -14.45
C GLY A 222 -5.38 26.13 -13.38
N VAL A 223 -4.11 25.73 -13.46
CA VAL A 223 -3.06 26.15 -12.53
C VAL A 223 -1.75 26.47 -13.28
N PRO A 224 -0.93 27.41 -12.77
CA PRO A 224 0.41 27.63 -13.32
C PRO A 224 1.29 26.41 -13.22
N THR A 225 2.23 26.25 -14.14
CA THR A 225 3.18 25.12 -14.20
C THR A 225 3.92 24.89 -12.88
N SER A 226 4.27 25.94 -12.15
CA SER A 226 4.94 25.83 -10.85
C SER A 226 4.07 25.11 -9.79
N TRP A 227 2.77 25.42 -9.75
CA TRP A 227 1.82 24.74 -8.85
C TRP A 227 1.52 23.31 -9.30
N ALA A 228 1.44 23.05 -10.60
CA ALA A 228 1.27 21.70 -11.14
C ALA A 228 2.43 20.79 -10.76
N TRP A 229 3.68 21.26 -10.91
CA TRP A 229 4.87 20.49 -10.48
C TRP A 229 4.93 20.34 -8.97
N LEU A 230 4.70 21.39 -8.20
CA LEU A 230 4.67 21.29 -6.74
C LEU A 230 3.67 20.23 -6.28
N ALA A 231 2.43 20.28 -6.79
CA ALA A 231 1.38 19.35 -6.38
C ALA A 231 1.68 17.90 -6.79
N THR A 232 2.21 17.69 -8.00
CA THR A 232 2.52 16.36 -8.50
C THR A 232 3.69 15.73 -7.75
N LEU A 233 4.73 16.50 -7.44
CA LEU A 233 5.87 16.03 -6.64
C LEU A 233 5.48 15.84 -5.17
N ALA A 234 4.66 16.72 -4.61
CA ALA A 234 4.11 16.55 -3.26
C ALA A 234 3.28 15.26 -3.18
N TYR A 235 2.40 14.98 -4.16
CA TYR A 235 1.64 13.74 -4.20
C TYR A 235 2.53 12.50 -4.35
N THR A 236 3.55 12.57 -5.20
CA THR A 236 4.53 11.49 -5.37
C THR A 236 5.17 11.07 -4.05
N LEU A 237 5.50 12.04 -3.20
CA LEU A 237 6.08 11.79 -1.88
C LEU A 237 5.01 11.44 -0.84
N GLN A 238 3.84 12.08 -0.92
CA GLN A 238 2.70 11.78 -0.06
C GLN A 238 2.32 10.30 -0.14
N ILE A 239 2.08 9.76 -1.34
CA ILE A 239 1.67 8.36 -1.51
C ILE A 239 2.75 7.38 -0.98
N TYR A 240 4.02 7.73 -1.11
CA TYR A 240 5.11 6.91 -0.58
C TYR A 240 5.15 6.94 0.95
N PHE A 241 5.15 8.12 1.57
CA PHE A 241 5.25 8.23 3.02
C PHE A 241 3.97 7.77 3.72
N ASP A 242 2.80 8.02 3.13
CA ASP A 242 1.52 7.53 3.63
C ASP A 242 1.49 6.00 3.68
N PHE A 243 1.75 5.35 2.54
CA PHE A 243 1.63 3.91 2.45
C PHE A 243 2.81 3.16 3.09
N SER A 244 4.04 3.66 2.96
CA SER A 244 5.17 3.07 3.68
C SER A 244 5.04 3.28 5.19
N GLY A 245 4.50 4.42 5.63
CA GLY A 245 4.20 4.70 7.03
C GLY A 245 3.18 3.72 7.60
N TYR A 246 2.08 3.49 6.89
CA TYR A 246 1.09 2.49 7.27
C TYR A 246 1.69 1.08 7.36
N SER A 247 2.49 0.69 6.37
CA SER A 247 3.17 -0.61 6.36
C SER A 247 4.14 -0.78 7.53
N ASP A 248 4.88 0.28 7.87
CA ASP A 248 5.79 0.27 9.03
C ASP A 248 5.01 0.21 10.35
N MET A 249 3.90 0.96 10.47
CA MET A 249 2.99 0.84 11.63
C MET A 249 2.48 -0.60 11.79
N ALA A 250 2.03 -1.22 10.69
CA ALA A 250 1.57 -2.60 10.70
C ALA A 250 2.64 -3.58 11.18
N ILE A 251 3.88 -3.45 10.68
CA ILE A 251 5.04 -4.25 11.11
C ILE A 251 5.32 -4.03 12.60
N GLY A 252 5.35 -2.77 13.04
CA GLY A 252 5.58 -2.41 14.44
C GLY A 252 4.55 -3.04 15.38
N LEU A 253 3.26 -2.90 15.04
CA LEU A 253 2.15 -3.48 15.79
C LEU A 253 2.24 -5.02 15.85
N ALA A 254 2.49 -5.67 14.72
CA ALA A 254 2.62 -7.14 14.68
C ALA A 254 3.77 -7.63 15.58
N LEU A 255 4.89 -6.90 15.63
CA LEU A 255 6.02 -7.23 16.50
C LEU A 255 5.68 -7.15 17.99
N LEU A 256 4.76 -6.28 18.42
CA LEU A 256 4.27 -6.24 19.81
C LEU A 256 3.65 -7.59 20.22
N PHE A 257 3.06 -8.29 19.28
CA PHE A 257 2.48 -9.64 19.47
C PHE A 257 3.46 -10.77 19.12
N GLY A 258 4.69 -10.43 18.69
CA GLY A 258 5.72 -11.40 18.29
C GLY A 258 5.49 -12.01 16.91
N ILE A 259 4.68 -11.37 16.08
CA ILE A 259 4.36 -11.76 14.71
C ILE A 259 5.19 -10.89 13.77
N ARG A 260 5.73 -11.49 12.70
CA ARG A 260 6.50 -10.77 11.67
C ARG A 260 5.69 -10.69 10.40
N LEU A 261 5.51 -9.47 9.89
CA LEU A 261 4.92 -9.18 8.59
C LEU A 261 6.01 -8.97 7.53
N PRO A 262 5.74 -9.18 6.24
CA PRO A 262 6.71 -8.90 5.18
C PRO A 262 6.93 -7.40 4.99
N VAL A 263 8.11 -7.03 4.48
CA VAL A 263 8.45 -5.65 4.11
C VAL A 263 7.76 -5.31 2.79
N ASN A 264 7.11 -4.14 2.74
CA ASN A 264 6.33 -3.72 1.58
C ASN A 264 7.02 -2.63 0.73
N PHE A 265 7.95 -1.86 1.32
CA PHE A 265 8.69 -0.80 0.64
C PHE A 265 10.20 -0.87 0.93
N ARG A 266 11.02 -0.73 -0.12
CA ARG A 266 12.48 -0.81 -0.07
C ARG A 266 13.11 0.39 -0.79
N SER A 267 12.80 1.62 -0.36
CA SER A 267 13.27 2.88 -0.97
C SER A 267 13.02 2.92 -2.49
N PRO A 268 11.76 2.88 -2.95
CA PRO A 268 11.43 2.68 -4.37
C PRO A 268 11.89 3.83 -5.28
N TYR A 269 11.98 5.05 -4.78
CA TYR A 269 12.40 6.21 -5.59
C TYR A 269 13.92 6.27 -5.84
N GLN A 270 14.70 5.35 -5.25
CA GLN A 270 16.12 5.13 -5.60
C GLN A 270 16.29 4.21 -6.83
N ALA A 271 15.21 3.66 -7.37
CA ALA A 271 15.28 2.70 -8.48
C ALA A 271 15.78 3.36 -9.76
N VAL A 272 16.70 2.68 -10.45
CA VAL A 272 17.26 3.11 -11.73
C VAL A 272 16.56 2.47 -12.93
N SER A 273 15.49 1.73 -12.70
CA SER A 273 14.66 1.15 -13.75
C SER A 273 13.25 0.83 -13.22
N ILE A 274 12.26 0.75 -14.12
CA ILE A 274 10.90 0.38 -13.76
C ILE A 274 10.81 -1.04 -13.19
N ILE A 275 11.64 -1.96 -13.66
CA ILE A 275 11.71 -3.32 -13.10
C ILE A 275 12.20 -3.26 -11.64
N GLU A 276 13.20 -2.44 -11.36
CA GLU A 276 13.70 -2.25 -10.00
C GLU A 276 12.68 -1.52 -9.12
N PHE A 277 11.98 -0.50 -9.66
CA PHE A 277 10.91 0.19 -8.97
C PHE A 277 9.86 -0.80 -8.44
N TRP A 278 9.34 -1.71 -9.25
CA TRP A 278 8.36 -2.73 -8.84
C TRP A 278 8.92 -3.79 -7.89
N ARG A 279 10.24 -3.98 -7.84
CA ARG A 279 10.90 -4.82 -6.83
C ARG A 279 11.03 -4.13 -5.47
N ARG A 280 10.80 -2.80 -5.42
CA ARG A 280 10.95 -1.95 -4.23
C ARG A 280 9.63 -1.32 -3.77
N TRP A 281 8.68 -1.11 -4.68
CA TRP A 281 7.35 -0.58 -4.44
C TRP A 281 6.35 -1.69 -4.25
N HIS A 282 5.55 -1.62 -3.16
CA HIS A 282 4.45 -2.54 -2.85
C HIS A 282 4.83 -4.01 -3.15
N VAL A 283 5.95 -4.45 -2.55
CA VAL A 283 6.63 -5.72 -2.86
C VAL A 283 5.69 -6.91 -2.70
N THR A 284 4.79 -6.87 -1.71
CA THR A 284 3.87 -7.96 -1.44
C THR A 284 2.78 -8.08 -2.51
N LEU A 285 2.25 -6.96 -3.02
CA LEU A 285 1.34 -6.97 -4.18
C LEU A 285 2.05 -7.42 -5.44
N SER A 286 3.26 -6.91 -5.69
CA SER A 286 4.08 -7.32 -6.86
C SER A 286 4.33 -8.83 -6.85
N ARG A 287 4.59 -9.42 -5.66
CA ARG A 287 4.72 -10.87 -5.48
C ARG A 287 3.41 -11.58 -5.79
N PHE A 288 2.29 -11.09 -5.26
CA PHE A 288 0.96 -11.65 -5.51
C PHE A 288 0.62 -11.65 -7.00
N LEU A 289 0.74 -10.51 -7.67
CA LEU A 289 0.45 -10.39 -9.12
C LEU A 289 1.35 -11.32 -9.96
N ARG A 290 2.62 -11.45 -9.58
CA ARG A 290 3.54 -12.39 -10.24
C ARG A 290 3.08 -13.83 -10.06
N ASP A 291 2.81 -14.27 -8.83
CA ASP A 291 2.65 -15.68 -8.48
C ASP A 291 1.25 -16.21 -8.79
N TYR A 292 0.22 -15.36 -8.74
CA TYR A 292 -1.17 -15.74 -8.95
C TYR A 292 -1.78 -15.25 -10.29
N LEU A 293 -1.09 -14.34 -11.01
CA LEU A 293 -1.58 -13.84 -12.29
C LEU A 293 -0.56 -14.03 -13.40
N TYR A 294 0.63 -13.43 -13.30
CA TYR A 294 1.61 -13.44 -14.38
C TYR A 294 2.14 -14.84 -14.71
N ILE A 295 2.54 -15.62 -13.70
CA ILE A 295 3.04 -16.99 -13.90
C ILE A 295 1.95 -17.93 -14.44
N PRO A 296 0.71 -17.96 -13.93
CA PRO A 296 -0.37 -18.76 -14.50
C PRO A 296 -0.73 -18.41 -15.93
N LEU A 297 -0.59 -17.14 -16.36
CA LEU A 297 -0.77 -16.73 -17.76
C LEU A 297 0.34 -17.21 -18.71
N GLY A 298 1.33 -17.95 -18.18
CA GLY A 298 2.50 -18.46 -18.91
C GLY A 298 3.79 -17.68 -18.65
N GLY A 299 3.73 -16.54 -17.96
CA GLY A 299 4.90 -15.74 -17.60
C GLY A 299 5.74 -15.36 -18.81
N ASN A 300 7.06 -15.68 -18.77
CA ASN A 300 8.02 -15.47 -19.85
C ASN A 300 8.35 -16.74 -20.66
N ARG A 301 7.63 -17.86 -20.42
CA ARG A 301 7.96 -19.18 -20.98
C ARG A 301 7.45 -19.38 -22.40
N LEU A 302 6.44 -18.62 -22.83
CA LEU A 302 5.72 -18.77 -24.10
C LEU A 302 6.19 -17.76 -25.17
N GLY A 303 7.45 -17.34 -25.13
CA GLY A 303 8.04 -16.42 -26.07
C GLY A 303 7.87 -14.93 -25.73
N LYS A 304 8.55 -14.05 -26.52
CA LYS A 304 8.63 -12.60 -26.21
C LYS A 304 7.28 -11.89 -26.32
N GLN A 305 6.51 -12.15 -27.38
CA GLN A 305 5.20 -11.50 -27.58
C GLN A 305 4.23 -11.82 -26.44
N ARG A 306 4.15 -13.10 -26.04
CA ARG A 306 3.31 -13.53 -24.94
C ARG A 306 3.76 -12.92 -23.59
N ARG A 307 5.09 -12.77 -23.39
CA ARG A 307 5.64 -12.08 -22.21
C ARG A 307 5.10 -10.65 -22.08
N TYR A 308 5.13 -9.87 -23.17
CA TYR A 308 4.65 -8.48 -23.15
C TYR A 308 3.14 -8.39 -22.95
N ALA A 309 2.37 -9.28 -23.61
CA ALA A 309 0.93 -9.36 -23.39
C ALA A 309 0.60 -9.71 -21.93
N ASN A 310 1.29 -10.68 -21.33
CA ASN A 310 1.12 -11.06 -19.93
C ASN A 310 1.49 -9.94 -18.97
N LEU A 311 2.57 -9.19 -19.24
CA LEU A 311 2.95 -8.01 -18.45
C LEU A 311 1.87 -6.93 -18.53
N MET A 312 1.43 -6.59 -19.75
CA MET A 312 0.39 -5.59 -19.97
C MET A 312 -0.90 -5.97 -19.24
N LEU A 313 -1.39 -7.20 -19.44
CA LEU A 313 -2.60 -7.68 -18.77
C LEU A 313 -2.47 -7.67 -17.23
N THR A 314 -1.31 -8.10 -16.72
CA THR A 314 -1.04 -8.09 -15.27
C THR A 314 -1.09 -6.67 -14.71
N MET A 315 -0.52 -5.71 -15.42
CA MET A 315 -0.50 -4.31 -14.95
C MET A 315 -1.86 -3.61 -15.11
N LEU A 316 -2.62 -3.91 -16.18
CA LEU A 316 -3.99 -3.40 -16.35
C LEU A 316 -4.91 -3.92 -15.23
N LEU A 317 -4.86 -5.22 -14.92
CA LEU A 317 -5.63 -5.81 -13.82
C LEU A 317 -5.15 -5.31 -12.46
N GLY A 318 -3.85 -5.08 -12.30
CA GLY A 318 -3.29 -4.42 -11.12
C GLY A 318 -3.77 -2.99 -10.94
N GLY A 319 -3.88 -2.23 -12.04
CA GLY A 319 -4.48 -0.88 -12.03
C GLY A 319 -5.95 -0.93 -11.63
N LEU A 320 -6.73 -1.79 -12.24
CA LEU A 320 -8.15 -1.97 -11.93
C LEU A 320 -8.38 -2.41 -10.47
N TRP A 321 -7.44 -3.19 -9.91
CA TRP A 321 -7.49 -3.58 -8.50
C TRP A 321 -7.34 -2.38 -7.56
N HIS A 322 -6.54 -1.38 -7.92
CA HIS A 322 -6.39 -0.15 -7.12
C HIS A 322 -7.69 0.66 -7.09
N GLY A 323 -8.37 0.83 -8.21
CA GLY A 323 -9.61 1.59 -8.27
C GLY A 323 -10.46 1.25 -9.50
N ALA A 324 -11.76 1.34 -9.33
CA ALA A 324 -12.75 1.12 -10.39
C ALA A 324 -12.87 2.41 -11.23
N GLY A 325 -11.97 2.60 -12.19
CA GLY A 325 -11.96 3.80 -13.04
C GLY A 325 -10.96 3.72 -14.18
N TRP A 326 -11.22 4.50 -15.23
CA TRP A 326 -10.37 4.58 -16.42
C TRP A 326 -8.98 5.12 -16.09
N ASN A 327 -8.86 6.03 -15.13
CA ASN A 327 -7.58 6.57 -14.67
C ASN A 327 -6.65 5.46 -14.16
N PHE A 328 -7.18 4.49 -13.40
CA PHE A 328 -6.41 3.36 -12.90
C PHE A 328 -6.02 2.37 -13.99
N LEU A 329 -6.90 2.17 -14.99
CA LEU A 329 -6.56 1.37 -16.17
C LEU A 329 -5.42 1.99 -16.97
N ILE A 330 -5.44 3.32 -17.19
CA ILE A 330 -4.35 4.04 -17.87
C ILE A 330 -3.07 3.96 -17.05
N TRP A 331 -3.13 4.17 -15.73
CA TRP A 331 -1.98 4.00 -14.86
C TRP A 331 -1.37 2.60 -14.98
N GLY A 332 -2.19 1.55 -14.94
CA GLY A 332 -1.75 0.17 -15.15
C GLY A 332 -1.15 -0.04 -16.54
N GLY A 333 -1.79 0.48 -17.59
CA GLY A 333 -1.31 0.44 -18.97
C GLY A 333 0.04 1.11 -19.15
N LEU A 334 0.24 2.31 -18.56
CA LEU A 334 1.54 3.00 -18.56
C LEU A 334 2.63 2.16 -17.92
N HIS A 335 2.38 1.59 -16.74
CA HIS A 335 3.38 0.72 -16.08
C HIS A 335 3.64 -0.57 -16.87
N GLY A 336 2.62 -1.17 -17.50
CA GLY A 336 2.79 -2.30 -18.43
C GLY A 336 3.65 -1.95 -19.63
N LEU A 337 3.44 -0.76 -20.20
CA LEU A 337 4.25 -0.21 -21.32
C LEU A 337 5.70 0.05 -20.85
N TYR A 338 5.89 0.72 -19.71
CA TYR A 338 7.22 1.01 -19.17
C TYR A 338 8.02 -0.27 -18.90
N LEU A 339 7.39 -1.30 -18.33
CA LEU A 339 8.02 -2.60 -18.13
C LEU A 339 8.40 -3.25 -19.46
N SER A 340 7.54 -3.18 -20.47
CA SER A 340 7.78 -3.73 -21.80
C SER A 340 8.96 -3.03 -22.48
N ILE A 341 8.99 -1.69 -22.46
CA ILE A 341 10.11 -0.88 -22.98
C ILE A 341 11.42 -1.23 -22.25
N ASN A 342 11.37 -1.36 -20.92
CA ASN A 342 12.56 -1.68 -20.13
C ASN A 342 13.10 -3.08 -20.45
N HIS A 343 12.23 -4.07 -20.68
CA HIS A 343 12.65 -5.39 -21.13
C HIS A 343 13.23 -5.37 -22.55
N LEU A 344 12.63 -4.63 -23.49
CA LEU A 344 13.17 -4.44 -24.83
C LEU A 344 14.56 -3.79 -24.80
N TRP A 345 14.74 -2.77 -23.96
CA TRP A 345 16.03 -2.12 -23.75
C TRP A 345 17.11 -3.09 -23.23
N HIS A 346 16.76 -3.91 -22.24
CA HIS A 346 17.67 -4.93 -21.73
C HIS A 346 18.02 -5.99 -22.77
N ASP A 347 17.02 -6.47 -23.54
CA ASP A 347 17.25 -7.44 -24.64
C ASP A 347 18.17 -6.85 -25.72
N TRP A 348 17.93 -5.59 -26.12
CA TRP A 348 18.77 -4.90 -27.12
C TRP A 348 20.20 -4.68 -26.61
N ARG A 349 20.36 -4.20 -25.38
CA ARG A 349 21.68 -3.99 -24.75
C ARG A 349 22.48 -5.28 -24.65
N SER A 350 21.82 -6.38 -24.29
CA SER A 350 22.44 -7.71 -24.21
C SER A 350 22.90 -8.19 -25.59
N SER A 351 22.15 -7.90 -26.67
CA SER A 351 22.52 -8.27 -28.05
C SER A 351 23.76 -7.53 -28.52
N GLN A 352 24.00 -6.31 -28.05
CA GLN A 352 25.18 -5.50 -28.42
C GLN A 352 26.46 -5.89 -27.65
N LYS A 353 26.44 -6.98 -26.85
CA LYS A 353 27.55 -7.44 -25.98
C LYS A 353 28.13 -6.33 -25.08
N ARG A 354 27.40 -5.26 -24.83
CA ARG A 354 27.77 -4.18 -23.89
C ARG A 354 27.55 -4.64 -22.46
N LEU A 355 28.41 -5.53 -21.99
CA LEU A 355 28.36 -6.09 -20.63
C LEU A 355 29.04 -5.21 -19.56
N SER A 356 29.56 -4.03 -19.93
CA SER A 356 30.15 -3.11 -18.95
C SER A 356 29.09 -2.59 -17.99
N ALA A 357 29.43 -2.53 -16.71
CA ALA A 357 28.57 -1.91 -15.70
C ALA A 357 28.27 -0.45 -16.09
N PRO A 358 27.02 0.02 -15.92
CA PRO A 358 26.66 1.38 -16.29
C PRO A 358 27.48 2.40 -15.47
N GLY A 359 28.01 3.42 -16.14
CA GLY A 359 28.70 4.54 -15.52
C GLY A 359 27.77 5.38 -14.65
N LEU A 360 28.33 6.31 -13.87
CA LEU A 360 27.53 7.17 -12.96
C LEU A 360 26.52 8.04 -13.72
N THR A 361 26.92 8.62 -14.85
CA THR A 361 26.02 9.42 -15.72
C THR A 361 24.86 8.59 -16.26
N GLU A 362 25.14 7.38 -16.73
CA GLU A 362 24.12 6.46 -17.22
C GLU A 362 23.14 6.05 -16.11
N LYS A 363 23.65 5.79 -14.91
CA LYS A 363 22.79 5.51 -13.74
C LYS A 363 21.94 6.73 -13.35
N GLY A 364 22.51 7.92 -13.34
CA GLY A 364 21.78 9.16 -13.07
C GLY A 364 20.66 9.42 -14.08
N LEU A 365 20.94 9.27 -15.37
CA LEU A 365 19.93 9.44 -16.42
C LEU A 365 18.83 8.37 -16.33
N SER A 366 19.21 7.10 -16.12
CA SER A 366 18.24 6.00 -15.94
C SER A 366 17.35 6.23 -14.74
N TRP A 367 17.90 6.70 -13.62
CA TRP A 367 17.14 7.09 -12.44
C TRP A 367 16.17 8.24 -12.76
N ALA A 368 16.63 9.32 -13.40
CA ALA A 368 15.79 10.48 -13.70
C ALA A 368 14.62 10.10 -14.63
N ILE A 369 14.87 9.32 -15.69
CA ILE A 369 13.83 8.82 -16.60
C ILE A 369 12.83 7.93 -15.86
N THR A 370 13.32 7.04 -14.99
CA THR A 370 12.47 6.14 -14.20
C THR A 370 11.58 6.94 -13.24
N LEU A 371 12.15 7.87 -12.49
CA LEU A 371 11.40 8.72 -11.56
C LEU A 371 10.37 9.57 -12.31
N PHE A 372 10.76 10.20 -13.42
CA PHE A 372 9.87 11.00 -14.25
C PHE A 372 8.68 10.17 -14.77
N ALA A 373 8.91 8.98 -15.30
CA ALA A 373 7.85 8.08 -15.78
C ALA A 373 6.88 7.71 -14.65
N VAL A 374 7.39 7.45 -13.45
CA VAL A 374 6.59 7.15 -12.26
C VAL A 374 5.77 8.37 -11.83
N VAL A 375 6.36 9.56 -11.80
CA VAL A 375 5.69 10.82 -11.46
C VAL A 375 4.53 11.10 -12.42
N ILE A 376 4.73 10.95 -13.73
CA ILE A 376 3.66 11.09 -14.74
C ILE A 376 2.54 10.05 -14.53
N ALA A 377 2.88 8.81 -14.22
CA ALA A 377 1.89 7.78 -13.94
C ALA A 377 1.06 8.11 -12.68
N TRP A 378 1.68 8.71 -11.65
CA TRP A 378 0.96 9.13 -10.44
C TRP A 378 -0.09 10.22 -10.69
N VAL A 379 0.00 11.01 -11.76
CA VAL A 379 -1.05 11.98 -12.14
C VAL A 379 -2.38 11.25 -12.37
N PHE A 380 -2.36 10.17 -13.15
CA PHE A 380 -3.56 9.36 -13.41
C PHE A 380 -4.06 8.65 -12.15
N PHE A 381 -3.16 8.21 -11.29
CA PHE A 381 -3.53 7.55 -10.04
C PHE A 381 -4.25 8.51 -9.06
N ARG A 382 -3.89 9.80 -9.06
CA ARG A 382 -4.44 10.80 -8.13
C ARG A 382 -5.69 11.50 -8.64
N ALA A 383 -5.74 11.82 -9.92
CA ALA A 383 -6.86 12.54 -10.52
C ALA A 383 -8.15 11.71 -10.40
N LYS A 384 -9.24 12.37 -10.01
CA LYS A 384 -10.56 11.73 -9.93
C LYS A 384 -11.19 11.58 -11.31
N THR A 385 -10.89 12.51 -12.24
CA THR A 385 -11.46 12.54 -13.58
C THR A 385 -10.38 12.45 -14.65
N MET A 386 -10.72 11.91 -15.82
CA MET A 386 -9.81 11.91 -16.98
C MET A 386 -9.52 13.34 -17.47
N ALA A 387 -10.51 14.22 -17.39
CA ALA A 387 -10.34 15.63 -17.72
C ALA A 387 -9.35 16.32 -16.79
N GLY A 388 -9.46 16.06 -15.46
CA GLY A 388 -8.51 16.56 -14.46
C GLY A 388 -7.09 16.05 -14.67
N ALA A 389 -6.92 14.77 -15.02
CA ALA A 389 -5.62 14.21 -15.37
C ALA A 389 -5.03 14.90 -16.62
N GLY A 390 -5.83 15.10 -17.67
CA GLY A 390 -5.43 15.81 -18.88
C GLY A 390 -5.02 17.26 -18.61
N LYS A 391 -5.80 17.99 -17.80
CA LYS A 391 -5.46 19.36 -17.36
C LYS A 391 -4.18 19.41 -16.54
N MET A 392 -3.98 18.46 -15.60
CA MET A 392 -2.73 18.41 -14.84
C MET A 392 -1.53 18.22 -15.79
N LEU A 393 -1.63 17.31 -16.76
CA LEU A 393 -0.56 17.13 -17.76
C LEU A 393 -0.36 18.37 -18.61
N GLY A 394 -1.45 19.05 -19.06
CA GLY A 394 -1.39 20.33 -19.77
C GLY A 394 -0.64 21.39 -18.96
N SER A 395 -1.01 21.57 -17.69
CA SER A 395 -0.36 22.51 -16.77
C SER A 395 1.12 22.18 -16.52
N LEU A 396 1.46 20.87 -16.37
CA LEU A 396 2.86 20.43 -16.18
C LEU A 396 3.78 20.82 -17.34
N PHE A 397 3.26 20.80 -18.58
CA PHE A 397 4.02 21.13 -19.79
C PHE A 397 3.75 22.55 -20.30
N GLY A 398 2.99 23.36 -19.57
CA GLY A 398 2.72 24.77 -19.91
C GLY A 398 1.70 24.98 -21.02
N PHE A 399 0.95 23.94 -21.44
CA PHE A 399 -0.02 24.04 -22.53
C PHE A 399 -1.30 24.80 -22.13
N ASP A 400 -1.61 24.90 -20.83
CA ASP A 400 -2.77 25.65 -20.31
C ASP A 400 -2.47 27.15 -20.12
N GLY A 401 -1.28 27.62 -20.54
CA GLY A 401 -0.83 29.03 -20.46
C GLY A 401 -0.08 29.36 -19.17
N VAL A 402 0.92 30.20 -19.29
CA VAL A 402 1.81 30.61 -18.19
C VAL A 402 1.14 31.63 -17.24
N GLY A 403 -0.01 32.16 -17.61
CA GLY A 403 -0.70 33.29 -16.93
C GLY A 403 -1.99 32.90 -16.20
N VAL A 404 -2.26 31.64 -15.94
CA VAL A 404 -3.46 31.25 -15.21
C VAL A 404 -3.32 31.66 -13.74
N ALA A 405 -4.22 32.57 -13.31
CA ALA A 405 -4.30 32.98 -11.92
C ALA A 405 -4.80 31.80 -11.06
N TYR A 406 -3.97 31.31 -10.15
CA TYR A 406 -4.33 30.37 -9.12
C TYR A 406 -3.94 30.93 -7.77
N GLU A 407 -4.95 31.34 -7.02
CA GLU A 407 -4.79 31.83 -5.65
C GLU A 407 -5.33 30.75 -4.70
N PRO A 408 -4.49 29.83 -4.20
CA PRO A 408 -4.92 28.93 -3.16
C PRO A 408 -5.33 29.74 -1.94
N THR A 409 -6.50 29.44 -1.37
CA THR A 409 -6.91 30.03 -0.09
C THR A 409 -5.87 29.64 0.95
N GLY A 410 -5.05 30.62 1.35
CA GLY A 410 -3.76 30.41 1.97
C GLY A 410 -3.81 30.07 3.46
N VAL A 411 -4.52 29.02 3.85
CA VAL A 411 -4.40 28.49 5.22
C VAL A 411 -3.48 27.27 5.17
N LEU A 412 -2.23 27.46 5.59
CA LEU A 412 -1.32 26.35 5.85
C LEU A 412 -1.52 25.91 7.29
N TRP A 413 -1.88 24.64 7.49
CA TRP A 413 -1.97 24.06 8.81
C TRP A 413 -0.60 23.45 9.17
N MET A 414 0.16 24.14 9.99
CA MET A 414 1.39 23.61 10.57
C MET A 414 1.17 23.31 12.06
N MET A 415 1.31 22.05 12.45
CA MET A 415 1.12 21.63 13.84
C MET A 415 -0.17 22.15 14.47
N ASP A 416 -1.29 22.05 13.72
CA ASP A 416 -2.63 22.49 14.12
C ASP A 416 -2.85 24.02 14.25
N LEU A 417 -1.88 24.81 13.85
CA LEU A 417 -2.02 26.26 13.80
C LEU A 417 -2.33 26.72 12.36
N PRO A 418 -3.44 27.45 12.14
CA PRO A 418 -3.73 28.05 10.85
C PRO A 418 -2.80 29.23 10.63
N ILE A 419 -1.96 29.15 9.61
CA ILE A 419 -1.06 30.23 9.20
C ILE A 419 -1.56 30.80 7.89
N LEU A 420 -1.97 32.07 7.88
CA LEU A 420 -2.30 32.79 6.67
C LEU A 420 -1.03 33.16 5.93
N VAL A 421 -0.86 32.64 4.73
CA VAL A 421 0.35 32.81 3.92
C VAL A 421 -0.04 33.14 2.48
N GLY A 422 0.61 34.11 1.88
CA GLY A 422 0.40 34.44 0.47
C GLY A 422 0.90 33.33 -0.49
N PRO A 423 0.40 33.27 -1.74
CA PRO A 423 0.68 32.21 -2.71
C PRO A 423 2.17 31.95 -2.95
N GLU A 424 2.98 33.01 -3.06
CA GLU A 424 4.42 32.89 -3.29
C GLU A 424 5.16 32.22 -2.12
N ARG A 425 4.80 32.59 -0.89
CA ARG A 425 5.38 31.97 0.30
C ARG A 425 4.93 30.52 0.45
N LEU A 426 3.67 30.21 0.11
CA LEU A 426 3.18 28.83 0.06
C LEU A 426 3.97 27.98 -0.93
N LEU A 427 4.27 28.52 -2.11
CA LEU A 427 5.07 27.84 -3.13
C LEU A 427 6.50 27.56 -2.63
N LEU A 428 7.12 28.53 -1.95
CA LEU A 428 8.46 28.38 -1.36
C LEU A 428 8.46 27.35 -0.23
N ILE A 429 7.50 27.41 0.70
CA ILE A 429 7.38 26.45 1.80
C ILE A 429 7.14 25.05 1.24
N GLY A 430 6.20 24.89 0.32
CA GLY A 430 5.89 23.63 -0.33
C GLY A 430 7.09 23.06 -1.08
N GLY A 431 7.82 23.90 -1.83
CA GLY A 431 9.05 23.53 -2.50
C GLY A 431 10.13 23.04 -1.53
N GLY A 432 10.32 23.74 -0.42
CA GLY A 432 11.25 23.33 0.65
C GLY A 432 10.86 22.01 1.29
N MET A 433 9.58 21.80 1.57
CA MET A 433 9.08 20.52 2.11
C MET A 433 9.24 19.37 1.13
N VAL A 434 8.94 19.57 -0.15
CA VAL A 434 9.15 18.57 -1.21
C VAL A 434 10.64 18.23 -1.33
N ALA A 435 11.53 19.23 -1.33
CA ALA A 435 12.97 19.00 -1.40
C ALA A 435 13.50 18.19 -0.18
N LEU A 436 13.06 18.56 1.03
CA LEU A 436 13.40 17.82 2.25
C LEU A 436 12.89 16.38 2.20
N ALA A 437 11.64 16.18 1.80
CA ALA A 437 11.02 14.88 1.70
C ALA A 437 11.71 13.99 0.63
N PHE A 438 12.13 14.57 -0.51
CA PHE A 438 12.97 13.86 -1.49
C PHE A 438 14.35 13.52 -0.91
N ALA A 439 14.99 14.43 -0.17
CA ALA A 439 16.26 14.15 0.47
C ALA A 439 16.15 12.96 1.43
N ILE A 440 15.06 12.89 2.22
CA ILE A 440 14.77 11.74 3.10
C ILE A 440 14.58 10.45 2.27
N ALA A 441 13.77 10.50 1.22
CA ALA A 441 13.43 9.32 0.42
C ALA A 441 14.62 8.76 -0.38
N LEU A 442 15.52 9.64 -0.84
CA LEU A 442 16.65 9.28 -1.71
C LEU A 442 17.94 8.97 -0.95
N PHE A 443 18.21 9.66 0.15
CA PHE A 443 19.53 9.59 0.79
C PHE A 443 19.50 8.91 2.16
N LEU A 444 18.34 8.84 2.85
CA LEU A 444 18.28 8.16 4.13
C LEU A 444 17.93 6.68 3.97
N PRO A 445 18.42 5.82 4.90
CA PRO A 445 18.03 4.43 4.93
C PRO A 445 16.54 4.30 5.29
N ASN A 446 15.88 3.30 4.73
CA ASN A 446 14.49 3.01 5.09
C ASN A 446 14.39 2.36 6.47
N VAL A 447 13.16 2.30 7.01
CA VAL A 447 12.87 1.78 8.35
C VAL A 447 13.38 0.34 8.52
N SER A 448 13.22 -0.53 7.52
CA SER A 448 13.70 -1.91 7.64
C SER A 448 15.23 -2.00 7.75
N GLN A 449 15.96 -1.10 7.09
CA GLN A 449 17.44 -1.01 7.17
C GLN A 449 17.88 -0.45 8.52
N ILE A 450 17.25 0.63 9.00
CA ILE A 450 17.58 1.27 10.31
C ILE A 450 17.38 0.27 11.45
N PHE A 451 16.24 -0.41 11.45
CA PHE A 451 15.88 -1.31 12.55
C PHE A 451 16.39 -2.74 12.37
N GLY A 452 17.14 -3.04 11.31
CA GLY A 452 17.60 -4.40 11.02
C GLY A 452 16.46 -5.39 10.97
N TYR A 453 15.33 -4.99 10.38
CA TYR A 453 14.14 -5.82 10.30
C TYR A 453 14.21 -6.75 9.10
N HIS A 454 14.08 -8.05 9.35
CA HIS A 454 14.13 -9.09 8.32
C HIS A 454 12.81 -9.86 8.29
N GLU A 455 12.26 -10.07 7.11
CA GLU A 455 11.00 -10.78 6.90
C GLU A 455 11.11 -12.22 7.40
N TYR A 456 11.99 -13.02 6.81
CA TYR A 456 12.06 -14.45 7.13
C TYR A 456 13.48 -15.06 7.16
N ARG A 457 14.49 -14.61 6.41
CA ARG A 457 15.81 -15.28 6.35
C ARG A 457 17.02 -14.51 5.81
N ARG A 458 16.91 -13.32 5.24
CA ARG A 458 18.07 -12.56 4.72
C ARG A 458 18.12 -11.17 5.31
N ALA A 459 19.30 -10.79 5.82
CA ALA A 459 19.57 -9.43 6.24
C ALA A 459 19.52 -8.48 5.04
N PRO A 460 18.77 -7.37 5.06
CA PRO A 460 18.99 -6.30 4.10
C PRO A 460 20.40 -5.73 4.31
N GLU A 461 20.95 -5.14 3.25
CA GLU A 461 22.15 -4.31 3.41
C GLU A 461 21.90 -3.26 4.50
N GLN A 462 22.74 -3.25 5.52
CA GLN A 462 22.59 -2.34 6.65
C GLN A 462 23.51 -1.14 6.45
N TYR A 463 22.97 0.07 6.62
CA TYR A 463 23.80 1.27 6.68
C TYR A 463 24.56 1.30 8.01
N ALA A 464 25.89 1.31 7.96
CA ALA A 464 26.73 1.24 9.15
C ALA A 464 26.58 2.44 10.09
N PHE A 465 26.18 3.60 9.56
CA PHE A 465 26.11 4.87 10.31
C PHE A 465 24.76 5.12 11.01
N VAL A 466 23.68 4.42 10.63
CA VAL A 466 22.36 4.54 11.27
C VAL A 466 21.81 3.15 11.54
N ARG A 467 21.90 2.73 12.80
CA ARG A 467 21.40 1.43 13.24
C ARG A 467 20.69 1.54 14.58
N TRP A 468 19.51 0.99 14.65
CA TRP A 468 18.75 0.94 15.89
C TRP A 468 19.43 0.05 16.94
N HIS A 469 19.51 0.57 18.15
CA HIS A 469 19.92 -0.15 19.36
C HIS A 469 18.96 0.18 20.51
N PRO A 470 18.71 -0.73 21.45
CA PRO A 470 17.87 -0.45 22.62
C PRO A 470 18.63 0.42 23.62
N ASN A 471 18.75 1.71 23.35
CA ASN A 471 19.45 2.70 24.19
C ASN A 471 18.63 3.98 24.37
N ALA A 472 19.09 4.89 25.23
CA ALA A 472 18.42 6.13 25.55
C ALA A 472 18.21 7.06 24.33
N ALA A 473 19.17 7.13 23.40
CA ALA A 473 19.07 7.97 22.21
C ALA A 473 17.91 7.50 21.30
N TRP A 474 17.75 6.20 21.10
CA TRP A 474 16.65 5.66 20.34
C TRP A 474 15.31 5.71 21.09
N ALA A 475 15.32 5.64 22.43
CA ALA A 475 14.14 5.89 23.23
C ALA A 475 13.66 7.35 23.08
N LEU A 476 14.60 8.31 23.14
CA LEU A 476 14.32 9.73 22.90
C LEU A 476 13.78 9.96 21.48
N PHE A 477 14.42 9.39 20.45
CA PHE A 477 13.92 9.45 19.07
C PHE A 477 12.47 8.95 18.97
N THR A 478 12.20 7.80 19.58
CA THR A 478 10.85 7.20 19.57
C THR A 478 9.83 8.12 20.26
N ALA A 479 10.20 8.70 21.41
CA ALA A 479 9.36 9.64 22.13
C ALA A 479 9.09 10.91 21.31
N LEU A 480 10.11 11.50 20.68
CA LEU A 480 9.98 12.68 19.83
C LEU A 480 9.13 12.40 18.59
N ALA A 481 9.33 11.25 17.93
CA ALA A 481 8.52 10.85 16.77
C ALA A 481 7.05 10.63 17.15
N LEU A 482 6.78 10.02 18.30
CA LEU A 482 5.40 9.87 18.81
C LEU A 482 4.80 11.22 19.18
N SER A 483 5.52 12.06 19.93
CA SER A 483 4.99 13.36 20.37
C SER A 483 4.66 14.26 19.18
N SER A 484 5.58 14.39 18.21
CA SER A 484 5.32 15.19 17.00
C SER A 484 4.13 14.65 16.19
N SER A 485 3.99 13.33 16.13
CA SER A 485 2.84 12.72 15.46
C SER A 485 1.53 12.97 16.20
N LEU A 486 1.53 12.88 17.54
CA LEU A 486 0.34 13.15 18.36
C LEU A 486 -0.13 14.60 18.19
N PHE A 487 0.77 15.56 18.08
CA PHE A 487 0.41 16.95 17.78
C PHE A 487 -0.22 17.11 16.40
N GLY A 488 0.26 16.38 15.37
CA GLY A 488 -0.27 16.47 14.00
C GLY A 488 -1.53 15.63 13.76
N MET A 489 -1.97 14.80 14.70
CA MET A 489 -3.14 13.91 14.51
C MET A 489 -4.50 14.63 14.60
N TRP A 490 -4.54 15.90 14.96
CA TRP A 490 -5.78 16.70 15.00
C TRP A 490 -6.42 16.83 13.61
N GLN A 491 -5.61 16.98 12.56
CA GLN A 491 -6.05 16.93 11.17
C GLN A 491 -6.20 15.47 10.75
N ARG A 492 -7.38 14.92 10.90
CA ARG A 492 -7.69 13.53 10.49
C ARG A 492 -7.76 13.42 8.98
N LEU A 493 -6.62 13.34 8.30
CA LEU A 493 -6.61 12.92 6.92
C LEU A 493 -6.72 11.38 6.87
N GLU A 494 -7.70 10.92 6.13
CA GLU A 494 -7.86 9.48 5.88
C GLU A 494 -6.63 8.95 5.14
N PHE A 495 -6.35 7.67 5.36
CA PHE A 495 -5.32 7.00 4.60
C PHE A 495 -5.71 6.99 3.11
N LEU A 496 -4.76 7.33 2.21
CA LEU A 496 -5.04 7.47 0.77
C LEU A 496 -5.73 6.24 0.16
N TYR A 497 -5.35 5.04 0.59
CA TYR A 497 -5.94 3.79 0.10
C TYR A 497 -7.42 3.58 0.49
N PHE A 498 -7.99 4.38 1.36
CA PHE A 498 -9.42 4.34 1.66
C PHE A 498 -10.26 5.14 0.65
N GLN A 499 -9.59 5.90 -0.20
CA GLN A 499 -10.23 6.75 -1.21
C GLN A 499 -10.39 6.04 -2.57
N PHE A 500 -9.88 4.81 -2.72
CA PHE A 500 -9.84 4.05 -3.98
C PHE A 500 -10.65 2.75 -3.95
#